data_c7afbae23b48cdc62f55007df2a8fdd2
#
_entry.id   c7afbae23b48cdc62f55007df2a8fdd2
#
_cell.length_a   1.000
_cell.length_b   1.000
_cell.length_c   1.000
_cell.angle_alpha   90.00
_cell.angle_beta   90.00
_cell.angle_gamma   90.00
#
_symmetry.space_group_name_H-M   'P 1'
#
loop_
_entity.id
_entity.type
_entity.pdbx_description
1 polymer ?
#
loop_
_entity_poly.entity_id
_entity_poly.type
_entity_poly.pdbx_seq_one_letter_code
_entity_poly.pdbx_strand_id
1 'polypeptide(L)'
;GLAAAIRLKQLAAQQQRETSVCVLEKGSEVGAHILSGAVIDPVGLDALIPDWKAKGAPVDTPVTDDKFLFLGPAGDLRLPNRLMPPMLGNHGNYIVSLGSLVRWLGEQATALGVEIYPGFAAAEVLYDDAGAVTGVATGDMGIGRDGTPKDTFTRGMALKGRYTLIGEGARGSLAKQLIAKFDLSKGHEPQKFGIGLKELWEVRPENHRRGLVQHSFGWPLDNRTGGGSFLYHYGENLVSVGFVVHLNYQNPYLSPFDEFQRFKTHPAIRPVFEGGKRIS
;
A
#
# COMPACT_ATOMS: atom_id res chain seq x y z
N GLY A 1 0.05 10.98 -0.44
CA GLY A 1 1.01 12.00 -0.93
C GLY A 1 0.67 12.47 -2.32
N LEU A 2 0.89 11.65 -3.38
CA LEU A 2 0.77 12.07 -4.78
C LEU A 2 -0.62 12.59 -5.16
N ALA A 3 -1.69 11.94 -4.73
CA ALA A 3 -3.06 12.40 -5.01
C ALA A 3 -3.32 13.80 -4.42
N ALA A 4 -2.84 14.06 -3.21
CA ALA A 4 -2.93 15.38 -2.60
C ALA A 4 -2.10 16.42 -3.37
N ALA A 5 -0.88 16.06 -3.78
CA ALA A 5 -0.01 16.95 -4.57
C ALA A 5 -0.64 17.31 -5.92
N ILE A 6 -1.17 16.32 -6.66
CA ILE A 6 -1.90 16.53 -7.91
C ILE A 6 -3.08 17.48 -7.69
N ARG A 7 -3.92 17.18 -6.67
CA ARG A 7 -5.11 18.00 -6.41
C ARG A 7 -4.77 19.44 -6.02
N LEU A 8 -3.72 19.64 -5.23
CA LEU A 8 -3.24 20.99 -4.88
C LEU A 8 -2.82 21.80 -6.12
N LYS A 9 -2.06 21.18 -7.03
CA LYS A 9 -1.65 21.83 -8.28
C LYS A 9 -2.84 22.13 -9.19
N GLN A 10 -3.82 21.23 -9.29
CA GLN A 10 -5.06 21.46 -10.04
C GLN A 10 -5.85 22.66 -9.47
N LEU A 11 -6.02 22.70 -8.14
CA LEU A 11 -6.74 23.80 -7.48
C LEU A 11 -5.98 25.13 -7.60
N ALA A 12 -4.66 25.10 -7.50
CA ALA A 12 -3.83 26.28 -7.69
C ALA A 12 -3.99 26.86 -9.11
N ALA A 13 -3.97 25.99 -10.13
CA ALA A 13 -4.20 26.40 -11.52
C ALA A 13 -5.61 26.98 -11.73
N GLN A 14 -6.66 26.36 -11.17
CA GLN A 14 -8.03 26.87 -11.25
C GLN A 14 -8.19 28.26 -10.61
N GLN A 15 -7.43 28.53 -9.54
CA GLN A 15 -7.44 29.80 -8.82
C GLN A 15 -6.40 30.78 -9.34
N GLN A 16 -5.68 30.45 -10.40
CA GLN A 16 -4.58 31.26 -10.95
C GLN A 16 -3.54 31.65 -9.87
N ARG A 17 -3.25 30.75 -8.96
CA ARG A 17 -2.30 30.93 -7.84
C ARG A 17 -1.06 30.12 -8.08
N GLU A 18 0.09 30.72 -7.97
CA GLU A 18 1.35 30.00 -7.93
C GLU A 18 1.49 29.27 -6.58
N THR A 19 1.75 27.97 -6.64
CA THR A 19 1.93 27.13 -5.46
C THR A 19 3.01 26.08 -5.75
N SER A 20 4.09 26.15 -5.00
CA SER A 20 5.12 25.11 -5.01
C SER A 20 4.64 23.90 -4.19
N VAL A 21 4.87 22.70 -4.71
CA VAL A 21 4.57 21.44 -4.05
C VAL A 21 5.76 20.52 -4.21
N CYS A 22 6.30 20.07 -3.08
CA CYS A 22 7.42 19.16 -3.01
C CYS A 22 6.97 17.85 -2.33
N VAL A 23 7.41 16.70 -2.85
CA VAL A 23 7.16 15.37 -2.30
C VAL A 23 8.51 14.70 -2.03
N LEU A 24 8.74 14.31 -0.78
CA LEU A 24 9.87 13.47 -0.41
C LEU A 24 9.45 11.99 -0.45
N GLU A 25 10.28 11.17 -1.07
CA GLU A 25 10.13 9.71 -1.13
C GLU A 25 11.43 9.06 -0.65
N LYS A 26 11.35 8.22 0.38
CA LYS A 26 12.54 7.54 0.92
C LYS A 26 13.07 6.42 0.00
N GLY A 27 12.20 5.84 -0.82
CA GLY A 27 12.58 4.85 -1.81
C GLY A 27 13.44 5.44 -2.91
N SER A 28 14.25 4.63 -3.55
CA SER A 28 15.12 5.03 -4.68
C SER A 28 14.36 5.57 -5.88
N GLU A 29 13.09 5.19 -5.99
CA GLU A 29 12.12 5.68 -6.99
C GLU A 29 10.70 5.64 -6.42
N VAL A 30 9.79 6.35 -7.04
CA VAL A 30 8.36 6.33 -6.68
C VAL A 30 7.82 4.92 -6.87
N GLY A 31 7.28 4.34 -5.79
CA GLY A 31 6.70 2.99 -5.80
C GLY A 31 7.68 1.85 -5.53
N ALA A 32 8.97 2.11 -5.30
CA ALA A 32 10.00 1.08 -5.07
C ALA A 32 9.68 0.12 -3.90
N HIS A 33 9.02 0.60 -2.87
CA HIS A 33 8.70 -0.20 -1.69
C HIS A 33 7.28 -0.80 -1.70
N ILE A 34 6.61 -0.77 -2.85
CA ILE A 34 5.26 -1.29 -2.97
C ILE A 34 5.29 -2.64 -3.69
N LEU A 35 5.23 -3.73 -2.94
CA LEU A 35 4.90 -5.04 -3.49
C LEU A 35 3.38 -5.14 -3.63
N SER A 36 2.90 -5.41 -4.83
CA SER A 36 1.55 -5.07 -5.17
C SER A 36 0.71 -6.17 -5.77
N GLY A 37 -0.43 -6.27 -5.37
CA GLY A 37 -1.76 -6.48 -5.91
C GLY A 37 -2.74 -5.78 -5.02
N ALA A 38 -3.61 -5.02 -5.58
CA ALA A 38 -4.68 -4.33 -4.89
C ALA A 38 -5.95 -4.36 -5.74
N VAL A 39 -7.08 -4.29 -5.09
CA VAL A 39 -8.37 -3.95 -5.74
C VAL A 39 -8.65 -2.50 -5.41
N ILE A 40 -8.89 -1.69 -6.42
CA ILE A 40 -9.22 -0.27 -6.25
C ILE A 40 -10.63 0.01 -6.74
N ASP A 41 -11.35 0.84 -6.00
CA ASP A 41 -12.53 1.55 -6.46
C ASP A 41 -12.06 2.75 -7.32
N PRO A 42 -12.48 2.87 -8.59
CA PRO A 42 -12.03 3.93 -9.47
C PRO A 42 -12.55 5.32 -9.10
N VAL A 43 -13.55 5.43 -8.22
CA VAL A 43 -14.19 6.72 -7.85
C VAL A 43 -13.18 7.80 -7.47
N GLY A 44 -12.15 7.46 -6.67
CA GLY A 44 -11.09 8.40 -6.31
C GLY A 44 -10.23 8.83 -7.49
N LEU A 45 -9.97 7.92 -8.42
CA LEU A 45 -9.20 8.19 -9.63
C LEU A 45 -10.02 9.00 -10.65
N ASP A 46 -11.31 8.65 -10.81
CA ASP A 46 -12.27 9.41 -11.65
C ASP A 46 -12.40 10.88 -11.18
N ALA A 47 -12.44 11.10 -9.87
CA ALA A 47 -12.50 12.44 -9.31
C ALA A 47 -11.19 13.22 -9.45
N LEU A 48 -10.04 12.55 -9.40
CA LEU A 48 -8.73 13.19 -9.45
C LEU A 48 -8.26 13.44 -10.90
N ILE A 49 -8.40 12.45 -11.77
CA ILE A 49 -7.97 12.48 -13.18
C ILE A 49 -9.05 11.82 -14.03
N PRO A 50 -10.15 12.52 -14.40
CA PRO A 50 -11.30 11.92 -15.07
C PRO A 50 -10.96 11.19 -16.39
N ASP A 51 -9.90 11.61 -17.05
CA ASP A 51 -9.39 11.06 -18.31
C ASP A 51 -8.26 10.02 -18.12
N TRP A 52 -8.15 9.41 -16.94
CA TRP A 52 -7.08 8.47 -16.60
C TRP A 52 -6.92 7.31 -17.59
N LYS A 53 -8.04 6.83 -18.17
CA LYS A 53 -8.01 5.77 -19.21
C LYS A 53 -7.30 6.24 -20.47
N ALA A 54 -7.64 7.43 -20.96
CA ALA A 54 -7.02 8.03 -22.13
C ALA A 54 -5.55 8.39 -21.88
N LYS A 55 -5.19 8.68 -20.64
CA LYS A 55 -3.81 8.94 -20.20
C LYS A 55 -2.99 7.67 -19.89
N GLY A 56 -3.53 6.50 -20.19
CA GLY A 56 -2.80 5.25 -20.06
C GLY A 56 -2.50 4.84 -18.62
N ALA A 57 -3.39 5.13 -17.68
CA ALA A 57 -3.27 4.61 -16.32
C ALA A 57 -3.22 3.07 -16.35
N PRO A 58 -2.32 2.42 -15.59
CA PRO A 58 -2.20 0.97 -15.56
C PRO A 58 -3.31 0.32 -14.71
N VAL A 59 -4.56 0.55 -15.12
CA VAL A 59 -5.79 0.09 -14.48
C VAL A 59 -6.64 -0.62 -15.55
N ASP A 60 -6.19 -1.82 -15.93
CA ASP A 60 -6.64 -2.54 -17.12
C ASP A 60 -7.33 -3.87 -16.83
N THR A 61 -7.44 -4.25 -15.56
CA THR A 61 -8.01 -5.53 -15.15
C THR A 61 -9.27 -5.31 -14.32
N PRO A 62 -10.46 -5.18 -14.96
CA PRO A 62 -11.72 -5.08 -14.21
C PRO A 62 -12.00 -6.38 -13.45
N VAL A 63 -12.64 -6.26 -12.29
CA VAL A 63 -13.10 -7.43 -11.53
C VAL A 63 -14.28 -8.08 -12.27
N THR A 64 -14.12 -9.35 -12.60
CA THR A 64 -15.13 -10.14 -13.33
C THR A 64 -15.74 -11.26 -12.49
N ASP A 65 -15.02 -11.75 -11.48
CA ASP A 65 -15.53 -12.73 -10.49
C ASP A 65 -15.03 -12.33 -9.10
N ASP A 66 -15.90 -12.37 -8.13
CA ASP A 66 -15.62 -12.02 -6.73
C ASP A 66 -16.03 -13.17 -5.83
N LYS A 67 -15.09 -13.73 -5.10
CA LYS A 67 -15.28 -14.89 -4.23
C LYS A 67 -14.90 -14.59 -2.80
N PHE A 68 -15.74 -15.03 -1.88
CA PHE A 68 -15.44 -15.02 -0.47
C PHE A 68 -15.54 -16.45 0.08
N LEU A 69 -14.43 -16.98 0.62
CA LEU A 69 -14.35 -18.36 1.10
C LEU A 69 -14.15 -18.40 2.61
N PHE A 70 -14.86 -19.30 3.27
CA PHE A 70 -14.48 -19.81 4.58
C PHE A 70 -13.70 -21.11 4.38
N LEU A 71 -12.45 -21.14 4.85
CA LEU A 71 -11.58 -22.29 4.74
C LEU A 71 -11.63 -23.13 6.02
N GLY A 72 -11.98 -24.40 5.87
CA GLY A 72 -11.80 -25.42 6.89
C GLY A 72 -10.51 -26.21 6.69
N PRO A 73 -10.19 -27.20 7.54
CA PRO A 73 -8.93 -27.98 7.42
C PRO A 73 -8.79 -28.77 6.11
N ALA A 74 -9.89 -29.19 5.50
CA ALA A 74 -9.88 -30.07 4.34
C ALA A 74 -10.82 -29.63 3.20
N GLY A 75 -11.49 -28.50 3.35
CA GLY A 75 -12.43 -27.99 2.35
C GLY A 75 -12.81 -26.54 2.60
N ASP A 76 -13.58 -26.00 1.69
CA ASP A 76 -14.02 -24.61 1.72
C ASP A 76 -15.54 -24.50 1.58
N LEU A 77 -16.07 -23.37 2.07
CA LEU A 77 -17.44 -22.94 1.86
C LEU A 77 -17.42 -21.58 1.18
N ARG A 78 -17.94 -21.49 -0.03
CA ARG A 78 -18.16 -20.20 -0.70
C ARG A 78 -19.34 -19.48 -0.05
N LEU A 79 -19.09 -18.30 0.49
CA LEU A 79 -20.12 -17.43 1.04
C LEU A 79 -20.76 -16.63 -0.10
N PRO A 80 -22.10 -16.58 -0.18
CA PRO A 80 -22.79 -15.77 -1.19
C PRO A 80 -22.50 -14.28 -0.99
N ASN A 81 -22.01 -13.59 -2.02
CA ASN A 81 -21.65 -12.15 -1.94
C ASN A 81 -22.82 -11.28 -1.48
N ARG A 82 -24.07 -11.64 -1.83
CA ARG A 82 -25.29 -10.92 -1.42
C ARG A 82 -25.53 -10.89 0.10
N LEU A 83 -24.88 -11.79 0.85
CA LEU A 83 -24.94 -11.84 2.32
C LEU A 83 -23.81 -11.11 2.99
N MET A 84 -22.83 -10.65 2.21
CA MET A 84 -21.68 -9.91 2.72
C MET A 84 -22.01 -8.41 2.81
N PRO A 85 -21.35 -7.67 3.73
CA PRO A 85 -21.48 -6.22 3.78
C PRO A 85 -21.15 -5.60 2.42
N PRO A 86 -21.88 -4.58 1.94
CA PRO A 86 -21.68 -3.98 0.61
C PRO A 86 -20.24 -3.52 0.35
N MET A 87 -19.52 -3.10 1.41
CA MET A 87 -18.12 -2.66 1.32
C MET A 87 -17.13 -3.76 0.94
N LEU A 88 -17.53 -5.03 1.00
CA LEU A 88 -16.72 -6.18 0.57
C LEU A 88 -17.00 -6.58 -0.88
N GLY A 89 -17.96 -5.94 -1.53
CA GLY A 89 -18.25 -6.16 -2.94
C GLY A 89 -17.26 -5.46 -3.85
N ASN A 90 -16.75 -6.16 -4.86
CA ASN A 90 -15.73 -5.64 -5.78
C ASN A 90 -16.28 -5.40 -7.20
N HIS A 91 -17.59 -5.44 -7.39
CA HIS A 91 -18.19 -5.15 -8.69
C HIS A 91 -17.93 -3.70 -9.12
N GLY A 92 -17.39 -3.51 -10.32
CA GLY A 92 -16.99 -2.19 -10.83
C GLY A 92 -15.57 -1.75 -10.45
N ASN A 93 -14.92 -2.49 -9.57
CA ASN A 93 -13.53 -2.25 -9.16
C ASN A 93 -12.52 -2.84 -10.16
N TYR A 94 -11.25 -2.50 -9.98
CA TYR A 94 -10.14 -2.99 -10.81
C TYR A 94 -9.06 -3.61 -9.95
N ILE A 95 -8.49 -4.71 -10.44
CA ILE A 95 -7.27 -5.28 -9.86
C ILE A 95 -6.07 -4.56 -10.51
N VAL A 96 -5.15 -4.08 -9.68
CA VAL A 96 -4.02 -3.28 -10.15
C VAL A 96 -2.70 -3.68 -9.49
N SER A 97 -1.61 -3.43 -10.19
CA SER A 97 -0.31 -3.25 -9.54
C SER A 97 -0.27 -1.86 -8.93
N LEU A 98 -0.32 -1.79 -7.60
CA LEU A 98 -0.30 -0.49 -6.91
C LEU A 98 1.03 0.24 -7.13
N GLY A 99 2.15 -0.50 -7.24
CA GLY A 99 3.45 0.08 -7.59
C GLY A 99 3.44 0.76 -8.95
N SER A 100 2.85 0.12 -9.96
CA SER A 100 2.70 0.69 -11.30
C SER A 100 1.78 1.91 -11.30
N LEU A 101 0.64 1.82 -10.61
CA LEU A 101 -0.30 2.95 -10.48
C LEU A 101 0.34 4.15 -9.77
N VAL A 102 1.08 3.92 -8.69
CA VAL A 102 1.76 5.00 -7.95
C VAL A 102 2.87 5.64 -8.78
N ARG A 103 3.59 4.85 -9.59
CA ARG A 103 4.60 5.37 -10.51
C ARG A 103 3.97 6.27 -11.57
N TRP A 104 2.87 5.83 -12.19
CA TRP A 104 2.10 6.63 -13.13
C TRP A 104 1.54 7.92 -12.49
N LEU A 105 1.04 7.86 -11.24
CA LEU A 105 0.62 9.06 -10.51
C LEU A 105 1.78 10.02 -10.25
N GLY A 106 2.99 9.51 -10.04
CA GLY A 106 4.22 10.30 -9.94
C GLY A 106 4.49 11.09 -11.23
N GLU A 107 4.34 10.44 -12.39
CA GLU A 107 4.48 11.07 -13.70
C GLU A 107 3.43 12.18 -13.90
N GLN A 108 2.17 11.90 -13.54
CA GLN A 108 1.11 12.91 -13.62
C GLN A 108 1.37 14.11 -12.69
N ALA A 109 1.88 13.85 -11.47
CA ALA A 109 2.25 14.91 -10.54
C ALA A 109 3.39 15.77 -11.09
N THR A 110 4.43 15.15 -11.63
CA THR A 110 5.57 15.85 -12.25
C THR A 110 5.13 16.71 -13.45
N ALA A 111 4.21 16.19 -14.28
CA ALA A 111 3.65 16.92 -15.41
C ALA A 111 2.88 18.20 -14.97
N LEU A 112 2.36 18.23 -13.75
CA LEU A 112 1.71 19.40 -13.13
C LEU A 112 2.70 20.32 -12.40
N GLY A 113 4.02 20.04 -12.47
CA GLY A 113 5.05 20.82 -11.80
C GLY A 113 5.16 20.53 -10.29
N VAL A 114 4.86 19.31 -9.86
CA VAL A 114 5.24 18.82 -8.52
C VAL A 114 6.71 18.38 -8.56
N GLU A 115 7.47 18.84 -7.61
CA GLU A 115 8.86 18.40 -7.41
C GLU A 115 8.87 17.15 -6.55
N ILE A 116 9.37 16.03 -7.10
CA ILE A 116 9.46 14.76 -6.39
C ILE A 116 10.94 14.41 -6.18
N TYR A 117 11.32 14.16 -4.93
CA TYR A 117 12.68 13.84 -4.54
C TYR A 117 12.76 12.39 -4.01
N PRO A 118 12.99 11.40 -4.89
CA PRO A 118 13.24 10.03 -4.46
C PRO A 118 14.65 9.89 -3.82
N GLY A 119 14.80 8.93 -2.92
CA GLY A 119 16.02 8.69 -2.16
C GLY A 119 16.19 9.58 -0.94
N PHE A 120 15.27 10.54 -0.70
CA PHE A 120 15.36 11.46 0.44
C PHE A 120 14.33 11.09 1.51
N ALA A 121 14.79 10.53 2.61
CA ALA A 121 13.94 10.26 3.77
C ALA A 121 13.82 11.50 4.65
N ALA A 122 12.60 11.94 4.94
CA ALA A 122 12.37 12.92 5.99
C ALA A 122 12.66 12.27 7.36
N ALA A 123 13.57 12.85 8.12
CA ALA A 123 14.07 12.30 9.38
C ALA A 123 13.58 13.09 10.61
N GLU A 124 13.31 14.38 10.45
CA GLU A 124 12.94 15.28 11.52
C GLU A 124 11.82 16.22 11.11
N VAL A 125 10.93 16.55 12.05
CA VAL A 125 9.91 17.60 11.89
C VAL A 125 10.49 18.91 12.41
N LEU A 126 10.40 19.97 11.62
CA LEU A 126 10.87 21.31 11.98
C LEU A 126 9.71 22.12 12.60
N TYR A 127 10.04 22.89 13.64
CA TYR A 127 9.09 23.71 14.37
C TYR A 127 9.60 25.17 14.45
N ASP A 128 8.67 26.08 14.62
CA ASP A 128 8.97 27.46 15.03
C ASP A 128 9.03 27.58 16.56
N ASP A 129 9.32 28.81 17.03
CA ASP A 129 9.42 29.11 18.45
C ASP A 129 8.08 28.93 19.20
N ALA A 130 6.95 28.99 18.49
CA ALA A 130 5.61 28.71 19.01
C ALA A 130 5.25 27.22 19.01
N GLY A 131 6.10 26.36 18.46
CA GLY A 131 5.92 24.92 18.35
C GLY A 131 5.05 24.47 17.16
N ALA A 132 4.73 25.38 16.24
CA ALA A 132 4.02 25.01 15.00
C ALA A 132 4.97 24.36 14.00
N VAL A 133 4.45 23.37 13.23
CA VAL A 133 5.24 22.69 12.21
C VAL A 133 5.55 23.63 11.05
N THR A 134 6.84 23.79 10.71
CA THR A 134 7.32 24.65 9.62
C THR A 134 7.91 23.89 8.44
N GLY A 135 7.99 22.56 8.55
CA GLY A 135 8.55 21.71 7.50
C GLY A 135 9.17 20.44 8.04
N VAL A 136 10.09 19.87 7.26
CA VAL A 136 10.85 18.67 7.62
C VAL A 136 12.31 18.82 7.24
N ALA A 137 13.20 18.09 7.92
CA ALA A 137 14.59 17.92 7.50
C ALA A 137 14.82 16.49 6.99
N THR A 138 15.61 16.37 5.93
CA THR A 138 16.09 15.06 5.49
C THR A 138 17.22 14.58 6.39
N GLY A 139 17.44 13.29 6.49
CA GLY A 139 18.58 12.72 7.20
C GLY A 139 19.90 12.95 6.45
N ASP A 140 21.00 12.93 7.18
CA ASP A 140 22.34 12.91 6.58
C ASP A 140 22.52 11.62 5.76
N MET A 141 23.16 11.73 4.61
CA MET A 141 23.48 10.61 3.72
C MET A 141 24.97 10.28 3.76
N GLY A 142 25.31 9.05 3.36
CA GLY A 142 26.71 8.62 3.35
C GLY A 142 27.32 8.43 4.75
N ILE A 143 26.52 8.06 5.75
CA ILE A 143 27.00 7.66 7.08
C ILE A 143 27.29 6.15 7.09
N GLY A 144 28.44 5.76 7.63
CA GLY A 144 28.83 4.37 7.86
C GLY A 144 28.00 3.71 8.96
N ARG A 145 28.05 2.40 9.07
CA ARG A 145 27.38 1.64 10.15
C ARG A 145 27.92 1.99 11.55
N ASP A 146 29.15 2.47 11.61
CA ASP A 146 29.85 2.95 12.80
C ASP A 146 29.55 4.42 13.14
N GLY A 147 28.69 5.08 12.35
CA GLY A 147 28.32 6.47 12.53
C GLY A 147 29.31 7.46 11.91
N THR A 148 30.38 7.01 11.25
CA THR A 148 31.35 7.89 10.62
C THR A 148 30.96 8.35 9.22
N PRO A 149 31.21 9.60 8.82
CA PRO A 149 30.99 10.07 7.47
C PRO A 149 31.90 9.32 6.47
N LYS A 150 31.31 8.90 5.34
CA LYS A 150 32.01 8.35 4.16
C LYS A 150 32.39 9.48 3.20
N ASP A 151 33.17 9.17 2.17
CA ASP A 151 33.51 10.12 1.09
C ASP A 151 32.25 10.66 0.36
N THR A 152 31.13 9.92 0.42
CA THR A 152 29.83 10.30 -0.14
C THR A 152 28.92 11.02 0.86
N PHE A 153 29.48 11.52 1.98
CA PHE A 153 28.71 12.22 3.00
C PHE A 153 28.05 13.48 2.42
N THR A 154 26.75 13.59 2.66
CA THR A 154 25.96 14.78 2.34
C THR A 154 25.07 15.10 3.53
N ARG A 155 25.17 16.32 4.03
CA ARG A 155 24.33 16.80 5.13
C ARG A 155 22.87 16.88 4.70
N GLY A 156 21.98 16.54 5.62
CA GLY A 156 20.54 16.70 5.42
C GLY A 156 20.12 18.16 5.19
N MET A 157 19.04 18.34 4.48
CA MET A 157 18.49 19.65 4.11
C MET A 157 17.18 19.92 4.84
N ALA A 158 16.96 21.17 5.24
CA ALA A 158 15.69 21.63 5.77
C ALA A 158 14.78 22.10 4.62
N LEU A 159 13.61 21.45 4.50
CA LEU A 159 12.56 21.85 3.56
C LEU A 159 11.43 22.50 4.35
N LYS A 160 11.27 23.79 4.16
CA LYS A 160 10.23 24.58 4.82
C LYS A 160 8.99 24.69 3.93
N GLY A 161 7.82 24.59 4.55
CA GLY A 161 6.55 24.71 3.86
C GLY A 161 5.46 25.27 4.77
N ARG A 162 4.49 25.92 4.18
CA ARG A 162 3.33 26.43 4.91
C ARG A 162 2.49 25.31 5.50
N TYR A 163 2.42 24.18 4.80
CA TYR A 163 1.74 22.95 5.23
C TYR A 163 2.63 21.75 4.96
N THR A 164 2.64 20.83 5.90
CA THR A 164 3.34 19.55 5.80
C THR A 164 2.32 18.42 5.86
N LEU A 165 2.23 17.62 4.79
CA LEU A 165 1.33 16.47 4.69
C LEU A 165 2.14 15.20 4.94
N ILE A 166 1.82 14.49 6.00
CA ILE A 166 2.49 13.24 6.39
C ILE A 166 1.75 12.05 5.76
N GLY A 167 2.38 11.39 4.81
CA GLY A 167 1.82 10.26 4.05
C GLY A 167 2.62 8.96 4.24
N GLU A 168 3.16 8.71 5.43
CA GLU A 168 4.09 7.62 5.71
C GLU A 168 3.44 6.26 6.01
N GLY A 169 2.12 6.19 6.00
CA GLY A 169 1.37 4.96 6.33
C GLY A 169 1.23 4.71 7.84
N ALA A 170 0.80 3.50 8.20
CA ALA A 170 0.33 3.15 9.54
C ALA A 170 1.39 3.30 10.67
N ARG A 171 2.68 3.24 10.35
CA ARG A 171 3.79 3.35 11.32
C ARG A 171 4.89 4.30 10.85
N GLY A 172 4.49 5.43 10.31
CA GLY A 172 5.41 6.47 9.87
C GLY A 172 6.32 6.98 10.99
N SER A 173 7.56 7.29 10.67
CA SER A 173 8.55 7.76 11.65
C SER A 173 8.20 9.15 12.17
N LEU A 174 7.87 10.08 11.28
CA LEU A 174 7.46 11.43 11.65
C LEU A 174 6.05 11.46 12.25
N ALA A 175 5.15 10.60 11.75
CA ALA A 175 3.81 10.46 12.31
C ALA A 175 3.86 10.12 13.80
N LYS A 176 4.75 9.21 14.23
CA LYS A 176 4.94 8.86 15.65
C LYS A 176 5.44 10.05 16.49
N GLN A 177 6.35 10.86 15.95
CA GLN A 177 6.86 12.06 16.62
C GLN A 177 5.72 13.08 16.82
N LEU A 178 4.90 13.31 15.78
CA LEU A 178 3.77 14.24 15.84
C LEU A 178 2.68 13.75 16.82
N ILE A 179 2.35 12.47 16.77
CA ILE A 179 1.39 11.84 17.69
C ILE A 179 1.83 12.06 19.14
N ALA A 180 3.10 11.82 19.46
CA ALA A 180 3.64 12.00 20.80
C ALA A 180 3.68 13.47 21.21
N LYS A 181 4.15 14.36 20.31
CA LYS A 181 4.31 15.79 20.63
C LYS A 181 2.99 16.52 20.86
N PHE A 182 1.98 16.20 20.06
CA PHE A 182 0.68 16.86 20.10
C PHE A 182 -0.42 16.05 20.76
N ASP A 183 -0.05 14.93 21.41
CA ASP A 183 -0.99 14.02 22.10
C ASP A 183 -2.18 13.60 21.19
N LEU A 184 -1.91 13.32 19.90
CA LEU A 184 -2.96 13.05 18.92
C LEU A 184 -3.70 11.73 19.14
N SER A 185 -3.21 10.86 20.01
CA SER A 185 -3.88 9.61 20.39
C SER A 185 -4.85 9.78 21.57
N LYS A 186 -4.88 10.95 22.22
CA LYS A 186 -5.75 11.20 23.36
C LYS A 186 -7.22 11.03 23.01
N GLY A 187 -7.91 10.23 23.81
CA GLY A 187 -9.34 9.94 23.62
C GLY A 187 -9.66 8.97 22.48
N HIS A 188 -8.64 8.35 21.86
CA HIS A 188 -8.81 7.31 20.87
C HIS A 188 -8.48 5.94 21.43
N GLU A 189 -9.20 4.91 20.94
CA GLU A 189 -8.89 3.53 21.26
C GLU A 189 -7.52 3.14 20.70
N PRO A 190 -6.78 2.21 21.36
CA PRO A 190 -5.54 1.68 20.85
C PRO A 190 -5.71 1.08 19.45
N GLN A 191 -4.79 1.40 18.55
CA GLN A 191 -4.81 0.84 17.21
C GLN A 191 -4.56 -0.67 17.23
N LYS A 192 -5.37 -1.41 16.47
CA LYS A 192 -5.12 -2.82 16.17
C LYS A 192 -4.32 -2.92 14.88
N PHE A 193 -3.25 -3.70 14.92
CA PHE A 193 -2.38 -3.92 13.78
C PHE A 193 -2.49 -5.36 13.29
N GLY A 194 -2.35 -5.54 11.99
CA GLY A 194 -2.12 -6.83 11.35
C GLY A 194 -0.77 -6.82 10.65
N ILE A 195 -0.10 -7.97 10.63
CA ILE A 195 1.04 -8.20 9.73
C ILE A 195 0.52 -8.86 8.47
N GLY A 196 0.87 -8.31 7.31
CA GLY A 196 0.55 -8.87 6.01
C GLY A 196 1.81 -9.35 5.31
N LEU A 197 1.74 -10.58 4.81
CA LEU A 197 2.75 -11.16 3.92
C LEU A 197 2.15 -11.23 2.53
N LYS A 198 2.94 -10.89 1.52
CA LYS A 198 2.50 -10.89 0.12
C LYS A 198 3.54 -11.56 -0.75
N GLU A 199 3.06 -12.23 -1.79
CA GLU A 199 3.89 -12.76 -2.86
C GLU A 199 3.25 -12.44 -4.20
N LEU A 200 4.08 -12.30 -5.22
CA LEU A 200 3.66 -12.21 -6.61
C LEU A 200 4.11 -13.49 -7.34
N TRP A 201 3.17 -14.12 -8.01
CA TRP A 201 3.39 -15.36 -8.74
C TRP A 201 3.07 -15.18 -10.22
N GLU A 202 3.90 -15.75 -11.07
CA GLU A 202 3.59 -16.06 -12.45
C GLU A 202 3.05 -17.50 -12.47
N VAL A 203 1.78 -17.66 -12.78
CA VAL A 203 1.11 -18.97 -12.78
C VAL A 203 0.95 -19.50 -14.21
N ARG A 204 0.65 -20.79 -14.34
CA ARG A 204 0.35 -21.36 -15.65
C ARG A 204 -0.93 -20.75 -16.23
N PRO A 205 -1.03 -20.54 -17.57
CA PRO A 205 -2.21 -19.97 -18.19
C PRO A 205 -3.52 -20.69 -17.83
N GLU A 206 -3.49 -22.03 -17.73
CA GLU A 206 -4.63 -22.84 -17.36
C GLU A 206 -5.12 -22.61 -15.91
N ASN A 207 -4.24 -22.11 -15.04
CA ASN A 207 -4.56 -21.78 -13.66
C ASN A 207 -4.91 -20.30 -13.47
N HIS A 208 -4.72 -19.47 -14.49
CA HIS A 208 -5.01 -18.05 -14.44
C HIS A 208 -6.47 -17.73 -14.80
N ARG A 209 -7.06 -16.80 -14.05
CA ARG A 209 -8.45 -16.33 -14.29
C ARG A 209 -8.48 -14.82 -14.15
N ARG A 210 -8.04 -14.11 -15.19
CA ARG A 210 -7.95 -12.64 -15.17
C ARG A 210 -9.27 -12.00 -14.70
N GLY A 211 -9.17 -11.11 -13.71
CA GLY A 211 -10.31 -10.43 -13.11
C GLY A 211 -10.92 -11.16 -11.90
N LEU A 212 -10.38 -12.33 -11.51
CA LEU A 212 -10.80 -13.00 -10.28
C LEU A 212 -10.21 -12.31 -9.05
N VAL A 213 -11.10 -11.92 -8.14
CA VAL A 213 -10.81 -11.53 -6.76
C VAL A 213 -11.29 -12.64 -5.85
N GLN A 214 -10.42 -13.15 -5.00
CA GLN A 214 -10.78 -14.14 -4.00
C GLN A 214 -10.26 -13.69 -2.63
N HIS A 215 -11.19 -13.56 -1.69
CA HIS A 215 -10.87 -13.36 -0.28
C HIS A 215 -11.18 -14.63 0.50
N SER A 216 -10.44 -14.90 1.55
CA SER A 216 -10.78 -16.00 2.46
C SER A 216 -10.36 -15.74 3.90
N PHE A 217 -10.99 -16.46 4.83
CA PHE A 217 -10.66 -16.48 6.25
C PHE A 217 -10.87 -17.89 6.80
N GLY A 218 -10.46 -18.13 8.05
CA GLY A 218 -10.49 -19.43 8.71
C GLY A 218 -9.13 -20.11 8.64
N TRP A 219 -9.09 -21.40 8.25
CA TRP A 219 -7.84 -22.17 8.18
C TRP A 219 -6.77 -21.42 7.37
N PRO A 220 -5.49 -21.43 7.78
CA PRO A 220 -4.87 -22.21 8.87
C PRO A 220 -4.97 -21.57 10.26
N LEU A 221 -5.55 -20.37 10.36
CA LEU A 221 -5.75 -19.72 11.66
C LEU A 221 -6.88 -20.40 12.44
N ASP A 222 -6.77 -20.35 13.76
CA ASP A 222 -7.81 -20.80 14.68
C ASP A 222 -8.89 -19.72 14.86
N ASN A 223 -9.94 -20.04 15.62
CA ASN A 223 -11.05 -19.14 15.89
C ASN A 223 -10.74 -18.00 16.88
N ARG A 224 -9.54 -17.95 17.44
CA ARG A 224 -9.05 -16.92 18.38
C ARG A 224 -8.06 -15.96 17.72
N THR A 225 -7.61 -16.29 16.51
CA THR A 225 -6.64 -15.50 15.76
C THR A 225 -7.32 -14.84 14.56
N GLY A 226 -7.47 -13.53 14.62
CA GLY A 226 -8.00 -12.76 13.50
C GLY A 226 -7.03 -12.71 12.33
N GLY A 227 -7.58 -12.68 11.12
CA GLY A 227 -6.79 -12.61 9.90
C GLY A 227 -7.58 -13.05 8.68
N GLY A 228 -6.89 -13.24 7.59
CA GLY A 228 -7.48 -13.68 6.33
C GLY A 228 -6.49 -13.60 5.19
N SER A 229 -6.99 -13.86 3.99
CA SER A 229 -6.15 -13.86 2.80
C SER A 229 -6.85 -13.21 1.62
N PHE A 230 -6.04 -12.86 0.65
CA PHE A 230 -6.52 -12.47 -0.67
C PHE A 230 -5.71 -13.16 -1.76
N LEU A 231 -6.33 -13.30 -2.94
CA LEU A 231 -5.75 -13.85 -4.13
C LEU A 231 -6.38 -13.14 -5.33
N TYR A 232 -5.55 -12.42 -6.11
CA TYR A 232 -5.98 -11.56 -7.20
C TYR A 232 -5.28 -11.94 -8.50
N HIS A 233 -6.06 -12.24 -9.53
CA HIS A 233 -5.57 -12.60 -10.86
C HIS A 233 -5.63 -11.39 -11.79
N TYR A 234 -4.49 -10.92 -12.30
CA TYR A 234 -4.41 -9.74 -13.16
C TYR A 234 -3.27 -9.83 -14.18
N GLY A 235 -3.22 -8.88 -15.09
CA GLY A 235 -2.21 -8.88 -16.16
C GLY A 235 -2.22 -10.17 -16.98
N GLU A 236 -1.05 -10.59 -17.42
CA GLU A 236 -0.84 -11.87 -18.08
C GLU A 236 -0.26 -12.88 -17.09
N ASN A 237 -1.08 -13.84 -16.67
CA ASN A 237 -0.69 -14.94 -15.77
C ASN A 237 -0.15 -14.51 -14.40
N LEU A 238 -0.43 -13.28 -13.94
CA LEU A 238 0.01 -12.81 -12.64
C LEU A 238 -1.04 -13.05 -11.56
N VAL A 239 -0.59 -13.54 -10.43
CA VAL A 239 -1.40 -13.72 -9.23
C VAL A 239 -0.69 -13.07 -8.04
N SER A 240 -1.32 -12.06 -7.46
CA SER A 240 -0.90 -11.55 -6.15
C SER A 240 -1.64 -12.30 -5.06
N VAL A 241 -0.91 -12.87 -4.14
CA VAL A 241 -1.45 -13.56 -2.97
C VAL A 241 -0.94 -12.91 -1.69
N GLY A 242 -1.82 -12.73 -0.72
CA GLY A 242 -1.44 -12.20 0.58
C GLY A 242 -2.18 -12.88 1.71
N PHE A 243 -1.55 -12.87 2.86
CA PHE A 243 -2.05 -13.45 4.10
C PHE A 243 -1.81 -12.47 5.25
N VAL A 244 -2.83 -12.21 6.03
CA VAL A 244 -2.80 -11.26 7.14
C VAL A 244 -3.09 -11.98 8.45
N VAL A 245 -2.31 -11.66 9.47
CA VAL A 245 -2.54 -12.11 10.84
C VAL A 245 -2.64 -10.87 11.73
N HIS A 246 -3.69 -10.77 12.54
CA HIS A 246 -3.80 -9.70 13.53
C HIS A 246 -2.78 -9.90 14.64
N LEU A 247 -2.04 -8.85 15.03
CA LEU A 247 -0.93 -8.94 15.97
C LEU A 247 -1.32 -9.16 17.44
N ASN A 248 -2.61 -9.21 17.73
CA ASN A 248 -3.14 -9.54 19.06
C ASN A 248 -3.40 -11.05 19.25
N TYR A 249 -2.82 -11.91 18.41
CA TYR A 249 -2.92 -13.36 18.58
C TYR A 249 -2.29 -13.82 19.91
N GLN A 250 -2.87 -14.87 20.49
CA GLN A 250 -2.51 -15.34 21.84
C GLN A 250 -1.42 -16.42 21.84
N ASN A 251 -1.27 -17.16 20.75
CA ASN A 251 -0.28 -18.22 20.65
C ASN A 251 1.13 -17.65 20.34
N PRO A 252 2.07 -17.63 21.30
CA PRO A 252 3.42 -17.08 21.09
C PRO A 252 4.26 -17.88 20.07
N TYR A 253 3.86 -19.09 19.75
CA TYR A 253 4.55 -19.95 18.77
C TYR A 253 3.97 -19.82 17.34
N LEU A 254 2.94 -19.00 17.16
CA LEU A 254 2.39 -18.74 15.83
C LEU A 254 3.39 -17.93 15.01
N SER A 255 3.79 -18.48 13.87
CA SER A 255 4.61 -17.80 12.88
C SER A 255 3.71 -17.38 11.71
N PRO A 256 3.47 -16.06 11.50
CA PRO A 256 2.68 -15.59 10.35
C PRO A 256 3.20 -16.09 9.00
N PHE A 257 4.53 -16.23 8.86
CA PHE A 257 5.15 -16.76 7.65
C PHE A 257 4.78 -18.24 7.44
N ASP A 258 4.89 -19.08 8.46
CA ASP A 258 4.57 -20.50 8.34
C ASP A 258 3.08 -20.72 8.08
N GLU A 259 2.22 -19.93 8.72
CA GLU A 259 0.78 -19.97 8.44
C GLU A 259 0.46 -19.55 6.99
N PHE A 260 1.18 -18.58 6.43
CA PHE A 260 1.06 -18.25 5.02
C PHE A 260 1.52 -19.40 4.11
N GLN A 261 2.61 -20.10 4.45
CA GLN A 261 3.03 -21.28 3.69
C GLN A 261 1.98 -22.40 3.77
N ARG A 262 1.45 -22.67 4.95
CA ARG A 262 0.36 -23.63 5.15
C ARG A 262 -0.87 -23.25 4.33
N PHE A 263 -1.31 -22.00 4.37
CA PHE A 263 -2.43 -21.48 3.57
C PHE A 263 -2.32 -21.89 2.10
N LYS A 264 -1.15 -21.74 1.50
CA LYS A 264 -0.93 -22.10 0.08
C LYS A 264 -1.06 -23.61 -0.21
N THR A 265 -0.98 -24.46 0.81
CA THR A 265 -1.16 -25.92 0.65
C THR A 265 -2.63 -26.36 0.68
N HIS A 266 -3.56 -25.46 1.01
CA HIS A 266 -4.98 -25.78 1.11
C HIS A 266 -5.55 -26.25 -0.24
N PRO A 267 -6.41 -27.31 -0.30
CA PRO A 267 -6.95 -27.86 -1.55
C PRO A 267 -7.64 -26.85 -2.47
N ALA A 268 -8.30 -25.83 -1.91
CA ALA A 268 -8.93 -24.77 -2.70
C ALA A 268 -7.97 -23.67 -3.21
N ILE A 269 -6.73 -23.66 -2.73
CA ILE A 269 -5.73 -22.63 -3.02
C ILE A 269 -4.56 -23.17 -3.84
N ARG A 270 -4.03 -24.32 -3.41
CA ARG A 270 -2.84 -24.94 -4.00
C ARG A 270 -2.87 -25.06 -5.52
N PRO A 271 -3.98 -25.45 -6.18
CA PRO A 271 -4.01 -25.65 -7.63
C PRO A 271 -3.65 -24.39 -8.43
N VAL A 272 -3.87 -23.19 -7.87
CA VAL A 272 -3.52 -21.93 -8.54
C VAL A 272 -2.01 -21.83 -8.78
N PHE A 273 -1.21 -22.35 -7.86
CA PHE A 273 0.26 -22.20 -7.85
C PHE A 273 1.00 -23.38 -8.46
N GLU A 274 0.29 -24.48 -8.80
CA GLU A 274 0.93 -25.69 -9.35
C GLU A 274 1.64 -25.38 -10.68
N GLY A 275 2.96 -25.66 -10.70
CA GLY A 275 3.82 -25.38 -11.84
C GLY A 275 4.07 -23.90 -12.12
N GLY A 276 3.60 -23.00 -11.24
CA GLY A 276 3.91 -21.57 -11.26
C GLY A 276 5.26 -21.25 -10.62
N LYS A 277 5.68 -19.99 -10.75
CA LYS A 277 6.92 -19.46 -10.20
C LYS A 277 6.62 -18.22 -9.37
N ARG A 278 7.11 -18.20 -8.11
CA ARG A 278 7.12 -16.97 -7.32
C ARG A 278 8.16 -16.01 -7.89
N ILE A 279 7.78 -14.79 -8.21
CA ILE A 279 8.64 -13.78 -8.82
C ILE A 279 8.98 -12.63 -7.87
N SER A 280 8.21 -12.48 -6.77
CA SER A 280 8.51 -11.54 -5.69
C SER A 280 7.86 -11.97 -4.37
#